data_7278ca30c6777f54b681494952d1c528
#
_entry.id   7278ca30c6777f54b681494952d1c528
#
_cell.length_a   1.000
_cell.length_b   1.000
_cell.length_c   1.000
_cell.angle_alpha   90.00
_cell.angle_beta   90.00
_cell.angle_gamma   90.00
#
_symmetry.space_group_name_H-M   'P 1'
#
loop_
_entity.id
_entity.type
_entity.pdbx_description
1 polymer ?
#
loop_
_entity_poly.entity_id
_entity_poly.type
_entity_poly.pdbx_seq_one_letter_code
_entity_poly.pdbx_strand_id
1 'polypeptide(L)'
;MSQTYEDYELILVDDSSKDNSYLLMKKYQEMDSRIKAYTKENTGPGLTRKFGFEKSSGDLFFFVDSDDWVTTSDVFREINDLFEKNEKIDVLFFDREDIIGDTKDIIPGFNETREGLHNIEELDEVVRPGLGAKIFRKSILTEDMFYESTIFEDLYTTYIYLDKCNNYFYSSKCYYTIYHDVDSSSLSSKPTAESFARSLKM
;
A
#
# COMPACT_ATOMS: atom_id res chain seq x y z
N MET A 1 -5.78 12.07 -9.55
CA MET A 1 -5.83 13.55 -9.70
C MET A 1 -7.21 14.12 -9.32
N SER A 2 -8.14 13.27 -8.89
CA SER A 2 -9.50 13.68 -8.50
C SER A 2 -9.67 13.91 -6.99
N GLN A 3 -8.59 13.85 -6.19
CA GLN A 3 -8.70 14.01 -4.74
C GLN A 3 -9.01 15.46 -4.35
N THR A 4 -9.98 15.64 -3.45
CA THR A 4 -10.41 16.97 -2.93
C THR A 4 -9.43 17.55 -1.89
N TYR A 5 -8.59 16.72 -1.30
CA TYR A 5 -7.48 17.13 -0.46
C TYR A 5 -6.28 17.53 -1.32
N GLU A 6 -5.64 18.65 -1.04
CA GLU A 6 -4.58 19.19 -1.91
C GLU A 6 -3.16 18.94 -1.39
N ASP A 7 -2.99 18.76 -0.08
CA ASP A 7 -1.67 18.58 0.53
C ASP A 7 -1.24 17.11 0.51
N TYR A 8 -0.91 16.62 -0.71
CA TYR A 8 -0.33 15.30 -0.92
C TYR A 8 0.69 15.32 -2.04
N GLU A 9 1.58 14.37 -2.03
CA GLU A 9 2.46 14.06 -3.15
C GLU A 9 2.19 12.65 -3.68
N LEU A 10 2.35 12.44 -4.97
CA LEU A 10 2.25 11.16 -5.63
C LEU A 10 3.62 10.75 -6.19
N ILE A 11 4.25 9.78 -5.57
CA ILE A 11 5.54 9.24 -5.98
C ILE A 11 5.29 8.03 -6.88
N LEU A 12 5.56 8.17 -8.15
CA LEU A 12 5.47 7.11 -9.15
C LEU A 12 6.86 6.54 -9.41
N VAL A 13 7.02 5.22 -9.27
CA VAL A 13 8.30 4.56 -9.50
C VAL A 13 8.12 3.44 -10.51
N ASP A 14 8.82 3.57 -11.63
CA ASP A 14 8.90 2.55 -12.68
C ASP A 14 10.12 1.64 -12.43
N ASP A 15 9.88 0.35 -12.27
CA ASP A 15 10.90 -0.67 -12.03
C ASP A 15 11.40 -1.28 -13.35
N SER A 16 11.76 -0.41 -14.31
CA SER A 16 12.29 -0.80 -15.64
C SER A 16 11.25 -1.49 -16.54
N SER A 17 10.05 -0.93 -16.62
CA SER A 17 9.02 -1.39 -17.56
C SER A 17 9.48 -1.31 -19.00
N LYS A 18 9.05 -2.28 -19.84
CA LYS A 18 9.42 -2.36 -21.25
C LYS A 18 8.41 -1.68 -22.19
N ASP A 19 7.33 -1.18 -21.62
CA ASP A 19 6.25 -0.48 -22.33
C ASP A 19 6.35 1.04 -22.14
N ASN A 20 5.25 1.74 -22.40
CA ASN A 20 5.19 3.19 -22.30
C ASN A 20 4.86 3.73 -20.89
N SER A 21 4.91 2.87 -19.84
CA SER A 21 4.52 3.25 -18.47
C SER A 21 5.29 4.48 -17.98
N TYR A 22 6.61 4.50 -18.08
CA TYR A 22 7.42 5.64 -17.65
C TYR A 22 7.10 6.93 -18.43
N LEU A 23 6.86 6.85 -19.74
CA LEU A 23 6.46 8.02 -20.55
C LEU A 23 5.12 8.59 -20.10
N LEU A 24 4.18 7.71 -19.75
CA LEU A 24 2.88 8.12 -19.22
C LEU A 24 3.03 8.81 -17.85
N MET A 25 3.86 8.26 -16.97
CA MET A 25 4.16 8.85 -15.65
C MET A 25 4.75 10.26 -15.80
N LYS A 26 5.70 10.46 -16.72
CA LYS A 26 6.30 11.75 -17.03
C LYS A 26 5.26 12.77 -17.52
N LYS A 27 4.34 12.34 -18.37
CA LYS A 27 3.24 13.20 -18.83
C LYS A 27 2.36 13.69 -17.66
N TYR A 28 2.04 12.81 -16.71
CA TYR A 28 1.27 13.21 -15.53
C TYR A 28 2.07 14.16 -14.62
N GLN A 29 3.37 13.94 -14.46
CA GLN A 29 4.24 14.86 -13.72
C GLN A 29 4.26 16.27 -14.32
N GLU A 30 4.20 16.40 -15.66
CA GLU A 30 4.11 17.71 -16.34
C GLU A 30 2.76 18.41 -16.12
N MET A 31 1.70 17.65 -15.83
CA MET A 31 0.34 18.17 -15.62
C MET A 31 0.06 18.59 -14.18
N ASP A 32 0.76 17.99 -13.19
CA ASP A 32 0.51 18.23 -11.77
C ASP A 32 1.84 18.18 -10.98
N SER A 33 2.22 19.29 -10.39
CA SER A 33 3.48 19.43 -9.63
C SER A 33 3.60 18.54 -8.39
N ARG A 34 2.48 18.00 -7.91
CA ARG A 34 2.44 17.03 -6.79
C ARG A 34 2.92 15.65 -7.23
N ILE A 35 2.97 15.37 -8.54
CA ILE A 35 3.40 14.09 -9.09
C ILE A 35 4.90 14.12 -9.36
N LYS A 36 5.61 13.12 -8.85
CA LYS A 36 7.04 12.91 -9.07
C LYS A 36 7.24 11.53 -9.68
N ALA A 37 7.77 11.48 -10.90
CA ALA A 37 7.99 10.26 -11.67
C ALA A 37 9.46 9.88 -11.70
N TYR A 38 9.77 8.67 -11.28
CA TYR A 38 11.12 8.09 -11.28
C TYR A 38 11.15 6.78 -12.06
N THR A 39 12.30 6.45 -12.61
CA THR A 39 12.61 5.11 -13.13
C THR A 39 13.92 4.63 -12.55
N LYS A 40 14.06 3.32 -12.39
CA LYS A 40 15.26 2.67 -11.85
C LYS A 40 15.46 1.30 -12.52
N GLU A 41 16.61 0.69 -12.31
CA GLU A 41 16.84 -0.70 -12.68
C GLU A 41 15.88 -1.63 -11.93
N ASN A 42 15.47 -2.72 -12.59
CA ASN A 42 14.54 -3.67 -11.98
C ASN A 42 15.15 -4.35 -10.76
N THR A 43 14.49 -4.18 -9.61
CA THR A 43 14.88 -4.79 -8.34
C THR A 43 13.71 -5.44 -7.59
N GLY A 44 12.54 -5.45 -8.23
CA GLY A 44 11.32 -6.02 -7.65
C GLY A 44 10.53 -5.07 -6.78
N PRO A 45 9.32 -5.49 -6.34
CA PRO A 45 8.34 -4.60 -5.70
C PRO A 45 8.81 -4.05 -4.35
N GLY A 46 9.47 -4.85 -3.51
CA GLY A 46 9.94 -4.42 -2.20
C GLY A 46 10.92 -3.26 -2.27
N LEU A 47 12.00 -3.39 -3.05
CA LEU A 47 12.99 -2.32 -3.24
C LEU A 47 12.45 -1.15 -4.05
N THR A 48 11.43 -1.35 -4.87
CA THR A 48 10.75 -0.27 -5.59
C THR A 48 9.91 0.57 -4.62
N ARG A 49 9.20 -0.06 -3.68
CA ARG A 49 8.51 0.66 -2.59
C ARG A 49 9.50 1.39 -1.67
N LYS A 50 10.65 0.76 -1.34
CA LYS A 50 11.76 1.44 -0.61
C LYS A 50 12.19 2.71 -1.30
N PHE A 51 12.49 2.64 -2.59
CA PHE A 51 12.91 3.80 -3.38
C PHE A 51 11.84 4.91 -3.34
N GLY A 52 10.55 4.56 -3.49
CA GLY A 52 9.44 5.51 -3.36
C GLY A 52 9.39 6.15 -1.97
N PHE A 53 9.56 5.35 -0.92
CA PHE A 53 9.62 5.81 0.47
C PHE A 53 10.75 6.82 0.69
N GLU A 54 11.96 6.55 0.21
CA GLU A 54 13.11 7.44 0.30
C GLU A 54 12.94 8.77 -0.46
N LYS A 55 12.11 8.79 -1.52
CA LYS A 55 11.81 9.98 -2.33
C LYS A 55 10.66 10.82 -1.78
N SER A 56 9.94 10.32 -0.80
CA SER A 56 8.77 10.96 -0.23
C SER A 56 9.09 11.81 1.00
N SER A 57 8.27 12.80 1.24
CA SER A 57 8.41 13.76 2.35
C SER A 57 7.21 13.78 3.31
N GLY A 58 6.09 13.17 2.92
CA GLY A 58 4.84 13.15 3.70
C GLY A 58 4.95 12.45 5.05
N ASP A 59 4.01 12.74 5.95
CA ASP A 59 3.91 12.14 7.29
C ASP A 59 3.04 10.87 7.29
N LEU A 60 2.16 10.74 6.32
CA LEU A 60 1.30 9.57 6.09
C LEU A 60 1.64 8.91 4.77
N PHE A 61 1.62 7.58 4.76
CA PHE A 61 1.99 6.78 3.60
C PHE A 61 0.85 5.85 3.19
N PHE A 62 0.52 5.90 1.90
CA PHE A 62 -0.40 5.00 1.24
C PHE A 62 0.29 4.35 0.04
N PHE A 63 0.56 3.05 0.12
CA PHE A 63 1.12 2.29 -1.00
C PHE A 63 -0.02 1.80 -1.89
N VAL A 64 0.05 2.15 -3.18
CA VAL A 64 -0.94 1.79 -4.20
C VAL A 64 -0.23 1.04 -5.32
N ASP A 65 -0.66 -0.16 -5.61
CA ASP A 65 -0.13 -0.94 -6.71
C ASP A 65 -0.65 -0.40 -8.06
N SER A 66 0.07 -0.63 -9.15
CA SER A 66 -0.18 0.05 -10.44
C SER A 66 -1.48 -0.36 -11.12
N ASP A 67 -2.06 -1.46 -10.73
CA ASP A 67 -3.32 -2.04 -11.21
C ASP A 67 -4.52 -1.75 -10.29
N ASP A 68 -4.26 -1.07 -9.16
CA ASP A 68 -5.25 -0.74 -8.14
C ASP A 68 -5.56 0.76 -8.12
N TRP A 69 -6.60 1.16 -7.36
CA TRP A 69 -6.94 2.58 -7.21
C TRP A 69 -7.62 2.92 -5.89
N VAL A 70 -7.67 4.21 -5.63
CA VAL A 70 -8.37 4.82 -4.49
C VAL A 70 -9.85 4.98 -4.83
N THR A 71 -10.75 4.57 -3.94
CA THR A 71 -12.20 4.42 -4.22
C THR A 71 -12.92 5.71 -4.59
N THR A 72 -12.65 6.81 -3.90
CA THR A 72 -13.35 8.09 -4.09
C THR A 72 -12.40 9.29 -4.06
N SER A 73 -12.91 10.47 -4.44
CA SER A 73 -12.15 11.73 -4.41
C SER A 73 -11.91 12.28 -2.99
N ASP A 74 -12.60 11.80 -1.98
CA ASP A 74 -12.49 12.33 -0.61
C ASP A 74 -11.63 11.49 0.33
N VAL A 75 -11.09 10.39 -0.16
CA VAL A 75 -10.30 9.44 0.65
C VAL A 75 -9.16 10.12 1.38
N PHE A 76 -8.35 10.95 0.70
CA PHE A 76 -7.19 11.59 1.35
C PHE A 76 -7.62 12.63 2.40
N ARG A 77 -8.73 13.34 2.17
CA ARG A 77 -9.30 14.25 3.18
C ARG A 77 -9.78 13.48 4.41
N GLU A 78 -10.53 12.41 4.21
CA GLU A 78 -11.04 11.60 5.31
C GLU A 78 -9.92 10.97 6.14
N ILE A 79 -8.87 10.47 5.47
CA ILE A 79 -7.68 9.92 6.14
C ILE A 79 -6.97 11.01 6.95
N ASN A 80 -6.70 12.17 6.34
CA ASN A 80 -6.04 13.28 7.03
C ASN A 80 -6.82 13.70 8.28
N ASP A 81 -8.14 13.94 8.15
CA ASP A 81 -9.01 14.32 9.25
C ASP A 81 -9.01 13.29 10.38
N LEU A 82 -8.93 11.99 10.04
CA LEU A 82 -8.86 10.91 11.00
C LEU A 82 -7.55 10.93 11.80
N PHE A 83 -6.42 11.08 11.12
CA PHE A 83 -5.11 11.11 11.75
C PHE A 83 -4.86 12.40 12.55
N GLU A 84 -5.41 13.53 12.13
CA GLU A 84 -5.37 14.79 12.90
C GLU A 84 -6.18 14.69 14.20
N LYS A 85 -7.37 14.05 14.16
CA LYS A 85 -8.21 13.84 15.36
C LYS A 85 -7.65 12.81 16.33
N ASN A 86 -6.77 11.92 15.84
CA ASN A 86 -6.25 10.78 16.60
C ASN A 86 -4.74 10.66 16.38
N GLU A 87 -3.97 11.49 17.07
CA GLU A 87 -2.49 11.52 16.94
C GLU A 87 -1.80 10.19 17.28
N LYS A 88 -2.49 9.31 18.01
CA LYS A 88 -1.97 8.00 18.44
C LYS A 88 -2.05 6.92 17.36
N ILE A 89 -2.71 7.16 16.23
CA ILE A 89 -2.80 6.17 15.16
C ILE A 89 -1.42 5.97 14.53
N ASP A 90 -0.90 4.77 14.57
CA ASP A 90 0.31 4.36 13.86
C ASP A 90 -0.04 3.78 12.49
N VAL A 91 -1.09 2.95 12.43
CA VAL A 91 -1.60 2.35 11.20
C VAL A 91 -3.13 2.39 11.17
N LEU A 92 -3.69 2.71 10.00
CA LEU A 92 -5.11 2.59 9.71
C LEU A 92 -5.34 1.36 8.84
N PHE A 93 -6.09 0.40 9.37
CA PHE A 93 -6.67 -0.71 8.63
C PHE A 93 -8.08 -0.36 8.18
N PHE A 94 -8.46 -0.80 7.00
CA PHE A 94 -9.79 -0.51 6.47
C PHE A 94 -10.28 -1.61 5.51
N ASP A 95 -11.56 -1.57 5.20
CA ASP A 95 -12.15 -2.45 4.21
C ASP A 95 -11.74 -2.04 2.80
N ARG A 96 -11.69 -3.00 1.90
CA ARG A 96 -11.38 -2.74 0.50
C ARG A 96 -12.43 -3.35 -0.42
N GLU A 97 -12.45 -2.89 -1.64
CA GLU A 97 -13.23 -3.47 -2.72
C GLU A 97 -12.34 -4.38 -3.56
N ASP A 98 -12.79 -5.59 -3.83
CA ASP A 98 -12.16 -6.49 -4.81
C ASP A 98 -13.09 -6.59 -6.03
N ILE A 99 -12.56 -6.33 -7.22
CA ILE A 99 -13.29 -6.44 -8.50
C ILE A 99 -12.70 -7.61 -9.29
N ILE A 100 -13.56 -8.59 -9.60
CA ILE A 100 -13.22 -9.78 -10.40
C ILE A 100 -14.21 -9.86 -11.55
N GLY A 101 -13.78 -9.54 -12.77
CA GLY A 101 -14.69 -9.42 -13.91
C GLY A 101 -15.79 -8.40 -13.65
N ASP A 102 -17.04 -8.83 -13.64
CA ASP A 102 -18.21 -7.97 -13.38
C ASP A 102 -18.66 -7.98 -11.91
N THR A 103 -17.97 -8.73 -11.04
CA THR A 103 -18.33 -8.83 -9.62
C THR A 103 -17.52 -7.85 -8.78
N LYS A 104 -18.19 -7.28 -7.79
CA LYS A 104 -17.59 -6.36 -6.81
C LYS A 104 -17.93 -6.83 -5.42
N ASP A 105 -16.92 -7.20 -4.65
CA ASP A 105 -17.04 -7.67 -3.29
C ASP A 105 -16.37 -6.71 -2.30
N ILE A 106 -16.98 -6.54 -1.13
CA ILE A 106 -16.34 -5.84 -0.02
C ILE A 106 -15.58 -6.86 0.82
N ILE A 107 -14.29 -6.64 0.97
CA ILE A 107 -13.41 -7.49 1.75
C ILE A 107 -13.07 -6.76 3.03
N PRO A 108 -13.58 -7.21 4.19
CA PRO A 108 -13.27 -6.60 5.48
C PRO A 108 -11.78 -6.62 5.78
N GLY A 109 -11.28 -5.58 6.43
CA GLY A 109 -9.91 -5.52 6.92
C GLY A 109 -9.66 -6.57 8.01
N PHE A 110 -10.68 -6.79 8.85
CA PHE A 110 -10.73 -7.82 9.91
C PHE A 110 -12.03 -8.62 9.84
N ASN A 111 -12.05 -9.83 10.45
CA ASN A 111 -13.25 -10.67 10.51
C ASN A 111 -14.32 -10.10 11.46
N GLU A 112 -13.88 -9.43 12.52
CA GLU A 112 -14.77 -8.71 13.43
C GLU A 112 -14.65 -7.20 13.21
N THR A 113 -15.76 -6.54 13.00
CA THR A 113 -15.83 -5.08 12.85
C THR A 113 -15.64 -4.40 14.21
N ARG A 114 -14.44 -3.92 14.45
CA ARG A 114 -14.08 -3.14 15.65
C ARG A 114 -13.76 -1.70 15.25
N GLU A 115 -14.72 -0.99 14.74
CA GLU A 115 -14.52 0.42 14.34
C GLU A 115 -13.90 1.22 15.50
N GLY A 116 -12.76 1.90 15.24
CA GLY A 116 -12.14 2.76 16.23
C GLY A 116 -10.66 2.52 16.48
N LEU A 117 -10.14 3.20 17.50
CA LEU A 117 -8.75 3.14 17.95
C LEU A 117 -8.55 1.99 18.95
N HIS A 118 -7.54 1.17 18.72
CA HIS A 118 -7.17 0.00 19.52
C HIS A 118 -5.67 -0.01 19.79
N ASN A 119 -5.29 -0.64 20.90
CA ASN A 119 -3.89 -0.98 21.15
C ASN A 119 -3.49 -2.19 20.31
N ILE A 120 -2.23 -2.25 19.85
CA ILE A 120 -1.75 -3.38 19.03
C ILE A 120 -1.77 -4.72 19.80
N GLU A 121 -1.64 -4.69 21.12
CA GLU A 121 -1.75 -5.90 21.98
C GLU A 121 -3.17 -6.52 21.99
N GLU A 122 -4.19 -5.76 21.56
CA GLU A 122 -5.57 -6.22 21.41
C GLU A 122 -5.80 -6.93 20.06
N LEU A 123 -4.77 -6.94 19.18
CA LEU A 123 -4.86 -7.53 17.86
C LEU A 123 -4.78 -9.07 17.98
N ASP A 124 -5.93 -9.70 17.94
CA ASP A 124 -6.09 -11.16 18.07
C ASP A 124 -6.39 -11.86 16.72
N GLU A 125 -6.31 -11.11 15.62
CA GLU A 125 -6.54 -11.59 14.26
C GLU A 125 -5.27 -11.55 13.41
N VAL A 126 -5.25 -12.40 12.39
CA VAL A 126 -4.18 -12.40 11.39
C VAL A 126 -4.38 -11.19 10.45
N VAL A 127 -3.44 -10.24 10.51
CA VAL A 127 -3.38 -9.13 9.56
C VAL A 127 -3.06 -9.65 8.18
N ARG A 128 -3.86 -9.24 7.19
CA ARG A 128 -3.55 -9.57 5.78
C ARG A 128 -2.20 -8.99 5.40
N PRO A 129 -1.28 -9.81 4.89
CA PRO A 129 0.03 -9.32 4.44
C PRO A 129 -0.12 -8.22 3.36
N GLY A 130 0.87 -7.35 3.30
CA GLY A 130 0.95 -6.32 2.29
C GLY A 130 0.87 -4.91 2.84
N LEU A 131 1.41 -3.99 2.07
CA LEU A 131 1.36 -2.55 2.33
C LEU A 131 0.14 -1.88 1.69
N GLY A 132 -0.46 -2.49 0.67
CA GLY A 132 -1.72 -2.04 0.09
C GLY A 132 -2.89 -2.12 1.07
N ALA A 133 -3.93 -1.32 0.83
CA ALA A 133 -5.12 -1.22 1.69
C ALA A 133 -4.82 -0.91 3.17
N LYS A 134 -3.79 -0.08 3.42
CA LYS A 134 -3.40 0.43 4.74
C LYS A 134 -2.80 1.81 4.62
N ILE A 135 -2.95 2.62 5.66
CA ILE A 135 -2.25 3.91 5.78
C ILE A 135 -1.35 3.84 6.98
N PHE A 136 -0.12 4.29 6.80
CA PHE A 136 0.92 4.26 7.81
C PHE A 136 1.34 5.66 8.21
N ARG A 137 1.56 5.86 9.51
CA ARG A 137 2.34 7.02 9.96
C ARG A 137 3.82 6.76 9.65
N LYS A 138 4.53 7.77 9.16
CA LYS A 138 5.95 7.68 8.80
C LYS A 138 6.82 7.11 9.92
N SER A 139 6.49 7.43 11.18
CA SER A 139 7.28 7.04 12.34
C SER A 139 7.45 5.54 12.54
N ILE A 140 6.52 4.72 12.01
CA ILE A 140 6.64 3.25 12.10
C ILE A 140 7.26 2.63 10.85
N LEU A 141 7.47 3.39 9.79
CA LEU A 141 8.11 2.91 8.56
C LEU A 141 9.62 3.12 8.63
N THR A 142 10.38 2.09 8.36
CA THR A 142 11.85 2.11 8.35
C THR A 142 12.37 1.40 7.11
N GLU A 143 13.60 1.73 6.70
CA GLU A 143 14.19 1.20 5.45
C GLU A 143 14.35 -0.33 5.46
N ASP A 144 14.57 -0.92 6.63
CA ASP A 144 14.73 -2.37 6.82
C ASP A 144 13.43 -3.17 6.62
N MET A 145 12.28 -2.49 6.54
CA MET A 145 11.00 -3.14 6.22
C MET A 145 10.91 -3.61 4.77
N PHE A 146 11.67 -2.98 3.88
CA PHE A 146 11.59 -3.25 2.44
C PHE A 146 12.67 -4.25 2.04
N TYR A 147 12.25 -5.46 1.74
CA TYR A 147 13.16 -6.57 1.46
C TYR A 147 13.28 -6.86 -0.04
N GLU A 148 14.46 -7.38 -0.44
CA GLU A 148 14.82 -7.72 -1.83
C GLU A 148 14.18 -9.06 -2.29
N SER A 149 12.97 -9.38 -1.88
CA SER A 149 12.27 -10.58 -2.35
C SER A 149 11.26 -10.23 -3.44
N THR A 150 11.05 -11.13 -4.36
CA THR A 150 10.00 -11.03 -5.38
C THR A 150 8.69 -11.70 -4.96
N ILE A 151 8.71 -12.47 -3.86
CA ILE A 151 7.55 -13.22 -3.34
C ILE A 151 7.61 -13.20 -1.82
N PHE A 152 6.47 -12.91 -1.19
CA PHE A 152 6.30 -12.80 0.26
C PHE A 152 7.07 -11.65 0.96
N GLU A 153 7.58 -10.65 0.21
CA GLU A 153 8.10 -9.42 0.82
C GLU A 153 7.05 -8.73 1.70
N ASP A 154 5.78 -8.84 1.31
CA ASP A 154 4.64 -8.31 2.04
C ASP A 154 4.49 -8.89 3.44
N LEU A 155 4.75 -10.20 3.59
CA LEU A 155 4.68 -10.88 4.89
C LEU A 155 5.77 -10.36 5.83
N TYR A 156 7.01 -10.26 5.33
CA TYR A 156 8.13 -9.72 6.10
C TYR A 156 7.86 -8.28 6.55
N THR A 157 7.47 -7.42 5.63
CA THR A 157 7.13 -6.02 5.92
C THR A 157 6.02 -5.93 6.97
N THR A 158 5.02 -6.82 6.89
CA THR A 158 3.90 -6.85 7.84
C THR A 158 4.37 -7.12 9.25
N TYR A 159 5.22 -8.10 9.47
CA TYR A 159 5.76 -8.39 10.80
C TYR A 159 6.57 -7.21 11.37
N ILE A 160 7.40 -6.57 10.54
CA ILE A 160 8.25 -5.47 10.99
C ILE A 160 7.42 -4.25 11.43
N TYR A 161 6.41 -3.83 10.65
CA TYR A 161 5.61 -2.67 11.07
C TYR A 161 4.71 -2.98 12.28
N LEU A 162 4.19 -4.21 12.39
CA LEU A 162 3.41 -4.61 13.56
C LEU A 162 4.22 -4.56 14.85
N ASP A 163 5.50 -4.99 14.80
CA ASP A 163 6.43 -4.90 15.94
C ASP A 163 6.68 -3.45 16.39
N LYS A 164 6.61 -2.49 15.46
CA LYS A 164 6.81 -1.05 15.73
C LYS A 164 5.51 -0.29 16.03
N CYS A 165 4.37 -0.90 15.81
CA CYS A 165 3.06 -0.31 15.99
C CYS A 165 2.64 -0.40 17.48
N ASN A 166 2.15 0.70 18.05
CA ASN A 166 1.53 0.71 19.37
C ASN A 166 0.02 0.73 19.27
N ASN A 167 -0.53 1.48 18.30
CA ASN A 167 -1.97 1.62 18.15
C ASN A 167 -2.35 1.54 16.68
N TYR A 168 -3.46 0.85 16.43
CA TYR A 168 -4.08 0.87 15.11
C TYR A 168 -5.49 1.46 15.20
N PHE A 169 -5.96 1.99 14.08
CA PHE A 169 -7.37 2.31 13.90
C PHE A 169 -7.95 1.36 12.86
N TYR A 170 -9.15 0.87 13.10
CA TYR A 170 -9.90 0.15 12.09
C TYR A 170 -11.11 0.97 11.64
N SER A 171 -11.30 1.05 10.33
CA SER A 171 -12.49 1.64 9.71
C SER A 171 -13.14 0.65 8.74
N SER A 172 -14.45 0.50 8.84
CA SER A 172 -15.27 -0.27 7.88
C SER A 172 -15.49 0.45 6.54
N LYS A 173 -14.91 1.62 6.34
CA LYS A 173 -14.93 2.31 5.05
C LYS A 173 -13.98 1.66 4.06
N CYS A 174 -14.36 1.65 2.77
CA CYS A 174 -13.52 1.21 1.68
C CYS A 174 -12.75 2.39 1.09
N TYR A 175 -11.43 2.39 1.22
CA TYR A 175 -10.56 3.43 0.64
C TYR A 175 -9.74 2.94 -0.55
N TYR A 176 -9.74 1.65 -0.82
CA TYR A 176 -8.90 1.00 -1.80
C TYR A 176 -9.67 -0.04 -2.61
N THR A 177 -9.41 -0.10 -3.91
CA THR A 177 -9.98 -1.10 -4.80
C THR A 177 -8.87 -1.91 -5.44
N ILE A 178 -8.93 -3.23 -5.31
CA ILE A 178 -8.07 -4.18 -6.00
C ILE A 178 -8.79 -4.70 -7.24
N TYR A 179 -8.12 -4.62 -8.38
CA TYR A 179 -8.60 -5.19 -9.63
C TYR A 179 -7.91 -6.53 -9.92
N HIS A 180 -8.71 -7.59 -10.00
CA HIS A 180 -8.22 -8.90 -10.40
C HIS A 180 -8.50 -9.13 -11.88
N ASP A 181 -7.47 -8.98 -12.71
CA ASP A 181 -7.53 -9.36 -14.11
C ASP A 181 -7.56 -10.90 -14.23
N VAL A 182 -8.64 -11.42 -14.76
CA VAL A 182 -8.89 -12.88 -14.86
C VAL A 182 -7.86 -13.55 -15.77
N ASP A 183 -7.24 -12.80 -16.67
CA ASP A 183 -6.26 -13.29 -17.66
C ASP A 183 -4.80 -12.97 -17.28
N SER A 184 -4.56 -12.20 -16.22
CA SER A 184 -3.20 -11.80 -15.85
C SER A 184 -2.44 -12.88 -15.09
N SER A 185 -1.17 -13.05 -15.45
CA SER A 185 -0.19 -13.82 -14.69
C SER A 185 0.39 -12.94 -13.57
N SER A 186 -0.32 -12.76 -12.45
CA SER A 186 0.27 -12.12 -11.29
C SER A 186 1.49 -12.90 -10.81
N LEU A 187 2.49 -12.22 -10.24
CA LEU A 187 3.70 -12.86 -9.69
C LEU A 187 3.36 -13.92 -8.63
N SER A 188 2.25 -13.74 -7.91
CA SER A 188 1.74 -14.66 -6.90
C SER A 188 0.97 -15.86 -7.48
N SER A 189 0.50 -15.79 -8.73
CA SER A 189 -0.31 -16.86 -9.34
C SER A 189 0.48 -18.08 -9.77
N LYS A 190 1.80 -18.00 -9.89
CA LYS A 190 2.70 -19.11 -10.26
C LYS A 190 3.95 -19.14 -9.38
N PRO A 191 3.82 -19.48 -8.09
CA PRO A 191 4.98 -19.59 -7.21
C PRO A 191 5.86 -20.75 -7.71
N THR A 192 7.15 -20.48 -7.94
CA THR A 192 8.13 -21.50 -8.26
C THR A 192 8.79 -22.03 -6.99
N ALA A 193 9.29 -23.27 -7.02
CA ALA A 193 10.06 -23.83 -5.89
C ALA A 193 11.26 -22.93 -5.52
N GLU A 194 11.85 -22.25 -6.51
CA GLU A 194 12.97 -21.34 -6.32
C GLU A 194 12.57 -20.05 -5.60
N SER A 195 11.39 -19.48 -5.91
CA SER A 195 10.85 -18.30 -5.23
C SER A 195 10.46 -18.62 -3.78
N PHE A 196 9.90 -19.82 -3.55
CA PHE A 196 9.61 -20.31 -2.20
C PHE A 196 10.91 -20.55 -1.39
N ALA A 197 11.94 -21.12 -2.01
CA ALA A 197 13.24 -21.33 -1.35
C ALA A 197 13.96 -20.02 -1.01
N ARG A 198 13.77 -18.94 -1.77
CA ARG A 198 14.29 -17.61 -1.43
C ARG A 198 13.60 -17.02 -0.22
N SER A 199 12.26 -17.16 -0.11
CA SER A 199 11.49 -16.65 1.03
C SER A 199 11.83 -17.35 2.35
N LEU A 200 12.36 -18.60 2.32
CA LEU A 200 12.78 -19.32 3.52
C LEU A 200 14.21 -18.98 4.00
N LYS A 201 14.95 -18.14 3.28
CA LYS A 201 16.32 -17.71 3.67
C LYS A 201 16.35 -16.38 4.43
N MET A 202 15.19 -15.91 4.84
CA MET A 202 15.04 -14.74 5.71
C MET A 202 15.37 -15.04 7.17
#